data_e9d3009204c413b943b3c299866197d4
#
_entry.id   e9d3009204c413b943b3c299866197d4
#
_cell.length_a   1.000
_cell.length_b   1.000
_cell.length_c   1.000
_cell.angle_alpha   90.00
_cell.angle_beta   90.00
_cell.angle_gamma   90.00
#
_symmetry.space_group_name_H-M   'P 1'
#
loop_
_entity.id
_entity.type
_entity.pdbx_description
1 polymer ?
#
loop_
_entity_poly.entity_id
_entity_poly.type
_entity_poly.pdbx_seq_one_letter_code
_entity_poly.pdbx_strand_id
1 'polypeptide(L)'
;MRTIGLTLIIGLISLTGMAQNFDQYSDNQYVTTVSIDKNMFKMMSNLELDSDSKEAQRYLKLVESLEGINFYKTEKPAVKKQMAEDVNAYINAGTLKNLMKIKDEGKQIGFYFIPGKTDEIIKQLFMYVDSGMENTDENVVVIINGNIDLKQISKLINKLNLPGGDSLKEKTK
;
A
#
# COMPACT_ATOMS: atom_id res chain seq x y z
N MET A 1 14.58 -8.75 -62.45
CA MET A 1 13.90 -7.83 -61.55
C MET A 1 13.71 -8.59 -60.24
N ARG A 2 14.52 -8.24 -59.20
CA ARG A 2 14.47 -8.93 -57.86
C ARG A 2 13.77 -7.96 -56.92
N THR A 3 12.53 -8.28 -56.58
CA THR A 3 11.76 -7.52 -55.57
C THR A 3 12.23 -7.93 -54.19
N ILE A 4 12.86 -6.98 -53.50
CA ILE A 4 13.26 -7.12 -52.08
C ILE A 4 12.02 -6.80 -51.23
N GLY A 5 11.43 -7.85 -50.66
CA GLY A 5 10.34 -7.73 -49.69
C GLY A 5 10.91 -7.20 -48.36
N LEU A 6 10.62 -5.94 -48.02
CA LEU A 6 10.94 -5.33 -46.74
C LEU A 6 9.94 -5.83 -45.69
N THR A 7 10.33 -6.84 -44.91
CA THR A 7 9.53 -7.35 -43.79
C THR A 7 9.70 -6.40 -42.60
N LEU A 8 8.68 -5.56 -42.35
CA LEU A 8 8.60 -4.69 -41.20
C LEU A 8 8.27 -5.53 -39.97
N ILE A 9 9.28 -5.87 -39.19
CA ILE A 9 9.09 -6.50 -37.87
C ILE A 9 8.67 -5.40 -36.89
N ILE A 10 7.36 -5.26 -36.69
CA ILE A 10 6.81 -4.45 -35.59
C ILE A 10 7.10 -5.19 -34.30
N GLY A 11 8.17 -4.79 -33.61
CA GLY A 11 8.45 -5.26 -32.26
C GLY A 11 7.33 -4.81 -31.31
N LEU A 12 6.48 -5.78 -30.91
CA LEU A 12 5.53 -5.59 -29.81
C LEU A 12 6.36 -5.38 -28.54
N ILE A 13 6.61 -4.11 -28.20
CA ILE A 13 7.11 -3.75 -26.87
C ILE A 13 5.96 -4.06 -25.93
N SER A 14 6.00 -5.24 -25.33
CA SER A 14 5.15 -5.58 -24.19
C SER A 14 5.51 -4.60 -23.07
N LEU A 15 4.69 -3.57 -22.89
CA LEU A 15 4.63 -2.78 -21.66
C LEU A 15 4.10 -3.74 -20.58
N THR A 16 4.97 -4.65 -20.11
CA THR A 16 4.76 -5.30 -18.82
C THR A 16 4.77 -4.16 -17.81
N GLY A 17 3.58 -3.78 -17.35
CA GLY A 17 3.45 -2.85 -16.23
C GLY A 17 4.35 -3.39 -15.13
N MET A 18 5.43 -2.68 -14.84
CA MET A 18 6.25 -2.95 -13.68
C MET A 18 5.37 -2.65 -12.46
N ALA A 19 4.66 -3.69 -11.99
CA ALA A 19 4.19 -3.68 -10.61
C ALA A 19 5.46 -3.56 -9.78
N GLN A 20 5.68 -2.36 -9.21
CA GLN A 20 6.83 -2.13 -8.35
C GLN A 20 6.78 -3.16 -7.25
N ASN A 21 7.72 -4.10 -7.26
CA ASN A 21 7.74 -5.20 -6.32
C ASN A 21 8.53 -4.78 -5.09
N PHE A 22 7.82 -4.47 -3.99
CA PHE A 22 8.44 -4.17 -2.70
C PHE A 22 8.93 -5.44 -1.98
N ASP A 23 8.66 -6.64 -2.51
CA ASP A 23 9.11 -7.91 -1.90
C ASP A 23 10.64 -8.01 -1.81
N GLN A 24 11.38 -7.25 -2.63
CA GLN A 24 12.84 -7.12 -2.52
C GLN A 24 13.32 -6.67 -1.14
N TYR A 25 12.45 -5.99 -0.37
CA TYR A 25 12.75 -5.55 0.99
C TYR A 25 12.57 -6.66 2.02
N SER A 26 11.87 -7.74 1.69
CA SER A 26 11.59 -8.83 2.63
C SER A 26 12.87 -9.57 3.08
N ASP A 27 13.84 -9.67 2.18
CA ASP A 27 15.12 -10.35 2.44
C ASP A 27 16.24 -9.39 2.87
N ASN A 28 15.95 -8.09 2.99
CA ASN A 28 16.93 -7.09 3.35
C ASN A 28 17.13 -7.02 4.87
N GLN A 29 18.33 -7.36 5.36
CA GLN A 29 18.66 -7.37 6.80
C GLN A 29 18.50 -6.03 7.52
N TYR A 30 18.38 -4.90 6.78
CA TYR A 30 18.20 -3.55 7.32
C TYR A 30 16.74 -3.09 7.25
N VAL A 31 15.83 -3.96 6.88
CA VAL A 31 14.41 -3.68 6.79
C VAL A 31 13.65 -4.59 7.74
N THR A 32 12.85 -4.00 8.62
CA THR A 32 11.85 -4.76 9.37
C THR A 32 10.66 -4.99 8.44
N THR A 33 10.30 -6.25 8.25
CA THR A 33 9.19 -6.66 7.39
C THR A 33 8.12 -7.40 8.20
N VAL A 34 6.86 -7.05 7.98
CA VAL A 34 5.70 -7.83 8.44
C VAL A 34 4.82 -8.10 7.23
N SER A 35 4.55 -9.38 6.96
CA SER A 35 3.63 -9.80 5.90
C SER A 35 2.51 -10.65 6.49
N ILE A 36 1.27 -10.26 6.22
CA ILE A 36 0.07 -10.96 6.64
C ILE A 36 -0.69 -11.34 5.38
N ASP A 37 -0.95 -12.61 5.18
CA ASP A 37 -1.66 -13.12 4.01
C ASP A 37 -3.16 -13.35 4.27
N LYS A 38 -3.88 -13.66 3.21
CA LYS A 38 -5.32 -13.93 3.25
C LYS A 38 -5.71 -15.07 4.21
N ASN A 39 -4.84 -16.07 4.39
CA ASN A 39 -5.16 -17.20 5.25
C ASN A 39 -5.18 -16.79 6.71
N MET A 40 -4.28 -15.87 7.12
CA MET A 40 -4.29 -15.30 8.47
C MET A 40 -5.61 -14.57 8.74
N PHE A 41 -6.09 -13.75 7.78
CA PHE A 41 -7.38 -13.07 7.91
C PHE A 41 -8.56 -14.03 8.00
N LYS A 42 -8.54 -15.14 7.24
CA LYS A 42 -9.55 -16.20 7.35
C LYS A 42 -9.52 -16.87 8.72
N MET A 43 -8.33 -17.11 9.28
CA MET A 43 -8.21 -17.65 10.64
C MET A 43 -8.77 -16.68 11.67
N MET A 44 -8.48 -15.37 11.53
CA MET A 44 -9.00 -14.34 12.43
C MET A 44 -10.52 -14.21 12.35
N SER A 45 -11.12 -14.32 11.17
CA SER A 45 -12.58 -14.25 11.01
C SER A 45 -13.32 -15.47 11.56
N ASN A 46 -12.65 -16.62 11.61
CA ASN A 46 -13.19 -17.84 12.20
C ASN A 46 -13.09 -17.92 13.73
N LEU A 47 -12.31 -17.01 14.35
CA LEU A 47 -12.35 -16.86 15.79
C LEU A 47 -13.72 -16.29 16.14
N GLU A 48 -14.54 -17.08 16.83
CA GLU A 48 -15.83 -16.64 17.36
C GLU A 48 -15.59 -15.39 18.23
N LEU A 49 -15.76 -14.24 17.62
CA LEU A 49 -15.89 -13.02 18.39
C LEU A 49 -17.29 -13.09 19.01
N ASP A 50 -17.34 -13.40 20.29
CA ASP A 50 -18.52 -13.44 21.14
C ASP A 50 -19.19 -12.06 21.21
N SER A 51 -19.57 -11.50 20.08
CA SER A 51 -20.27 -10.23 20.06
C SER A 51 -21.28 -10.17 18.92
N ASP A 52 -22.54 -10.23 19.29
CA ASP A 52 -23.69 -9.85 18.46
C ASP A 52 -23.68 -8.35 18.10
N SER A 53 -22.61 -7.62 18.46
CA SER A 53 -22.52 -6.19 18.19
C SER A 53 -22.34 -5.91 16.70
N LYS A 54 -23.10 -4.93 16.18
CA LYS A 54 -22.97 -4.47 14.79
C LYS A 54 -21.54 -4.00 14.45
N GLU A 55 -20.80 -3.56 15.46
CA GLU A 55 -19.42 -3.13 15.29
C GLU A 55 -18.47 -4.31 15.03
N ALA A 56 -18.61 -5.40 15.77
CA ALA A 56 -17.84 -6.62 15.54
C ALA A 56 -18.14 -7.22 14.17
N GLN A 57 -19.39 -7.28 13.76
CA GLN A 57 -19.76 -7.76 12.43
C GLN A 57 -19.16 -6.91 11.31
N ARG A 58 -19.12 -5.57 11.46
CA ARG A 58 -18.44 -4.69 10.49
C ARG A 58 -16.93 -4.91 10.46
N TYR A 59 -16.33 -5.17 11.62
CA TYR A 59 -14.90 -5.47 11.70
C TYR A 59 -14.57 -6.80 11.01
N LEU A 60 -15.34 -7.84 11.24
CA LEU A 60 -15.19 -9.13 10.56
C LEU A 60 -15.28 -8.97 9.04
N LYS A 61 -16.31 -8.27 8.54
CA LYS A 61 -16.44 -7.97 7.10
C LYS A 61 -15.23 -7.23 6.53
N LEU A 62 -14.65 -6.30 7.30
CA LEU A 62 -13.43 -5.62 6.88
C LEU A 62 -12.27 -6.59 6.79
N VAL A 63 -12.04 -7.41 7.83
CA VAL A 63 -10.96 -8.41 7.85
C VAL A 63 -11.12 -9.41 6.70
N GLU A 64 -12.32 -9.90 6.44
CA GLU A 64 -12.63 -10.81 5.32
C GLU A 64 -12.36 -10.19 3.94
N SER A 65 -12.48 -8.87 3.83
CA SER A 65 -12.23 -8.15 2.58
C SER A 65 -10.74 -7.98 2.25
N LEU A 66 -9.85 -8.22 3.24
CA LEU A 66 -8.40 -8.08 3.07
C LEU A 66 -7.81 -9.33 2.40
N GLU A 67 -6.87 -9.10 1.51
CA GLU A 67 -6.12 -10.15 0.79
C GLU A 67 -4.68 -10.23 1.26
N GLY A 68 -4.12 -9.14 1.79
CA GLY A 68 -2.78 -9.10 2.33
C GLY A 68 -2.42 -7.73 2.90
N ILE A 69 -1.50 -7.73 3.86
CA ILE A 69 -0.85 -6.53 4.38
C ILE A 69 0.66 -6.77 4.35
N ASN A 70 1.39 -5.85 3.72
CA ASN A 70 2.84 -5.81 3.78
C ASN A 70 3.28 -4.50 4.42
N PHE A 71 4.20 -4.61 5.37
CA PHE A 71 4.78 -3.50 6.10
C PHE A 71 6.31 -3.60 5.99
N TYR A 72 6.96 -2.51 5.60
CA TYR A 72 8.40 -2.40 5.48
C TYR A 72 8.87 -1.15 6.19
N LYS A 73 9.89 -1.27 7.02
CA LYS A 73 10.41 -0.19 7.84
C LYS A 73 11.93 -0.20 7.87
N THR A 74 12.57 0.96 7.71
CA THR A 74 14.03 1.08 7.76
C THR A 74 14.49 2.43 8.32
N GLU A 75 15.58 2.39 9.08
CA GLU A 75 16.32 3.58 9.56
C GLU A 75 17.60 3.82 8.74
N LYS A 76 18.04 2.84 7.92
CA LYS A 76 19.34 2.91 7.22
C LYS A 76 19.28 3.91 6.07
N PRO A 77 20.14 4.95 6.05
CA PRO A 77 20.08 6.02 5.05
C PRO A 77 20.13 5.52 3.59
N ALA A 78 21.00 4.53 3.30
CA ALA A 78 21.09 3.98 1.96
C ALA A 78 19.80 3.28 1.52
N VAL A 79 19.15 2.54 2.45
CA VAL A 79 17.89 1.83 2.18
C VAL A 79 16.73 2.82 2.12
N LYS A 80 16.71 3.87 2.97
CA LYS A 80 15.73 4.96 2.90
C LYS A 80 15.74 5.63 1.53
N LYS A 81 16.95 5.92 1.00
CA LYS A 81 17.10 6.51 -0.34
C LYS A 81 16.51 5.60 -1.41
N GLN A 82 16.88 4.32 -1.42
CA GLN A 82 16.36 3.35 -2.37
C GLN A 82 14.83 3.24 -2.26
N MET A 83 14.30 3.14 -1.03
CA MET A 83 12.87 3.05 -0.78
C MET A 83 12.12 4.29 -1.29
N ALA A 84 12.67 5.49 -1.12
CA ALA A 84 12.09 6.72 -1.64
C ALA A 84 12.07 6.75 -3.19
N GLU A 85 13.14 6.28 -3.84
CA GLU A 85 13.22 6.16 -5.30
C GLU A 85 12.17 5.16 -5.82
N ASP A 86 12.05 3.99 -5.20
CA ASP A 86 11.08 2.96 -5.58
C ASP A 86 9.63 3.43 -5.36
N VAL A 87 9.36 4.09 -4.24
CA VAL A 87 8.04 4.70 -3.96
C VAL A 87 7.69 5.75 -5.01
N ASN A 88 8.63 6.64 -5.35
CA ASN A 88 8.40 7.65 -6.38
C ASN A 88 8.15 7.01 -7.74
N ALA A 89 8.89 5.97 -8.11
CA ALA A 89 8.67 5.22 -9.34
C ALA A 89 7.27 4.60 -9.36
N TYR A 90 6.84 4.01 -8.24
CA TYR A 90 5.51 3.39 -8.12
C TYR A 90 4.37 4.41 -8.22
N ILE A 91 4.50 5.56 -7.56
CA ILE A 91 3.52 6.65 -7.66
C ILE A 91 3.43 7.19 -9.10
N ASN A 92 4.59 7.37 -9.76
CA ASN A 92 4.67 7.93 -11.11
C ASN A 92 4.26 6.93 -12.21
N ALA A 93 4.15 5.63 -11.91
CA ALA A 93 3.61 4.63 -12.83
C ALA A 93 2.12 4.86 -13.20
N GLY A 94 1.44 5.77 -12.49
CA GLY A 94 0.11 6.28 -12.85
C GLY A 94 -1.07 5.39 -12.43
N THR A 95 -0.82 4.26 -11.78
CA THR A 95 -1.89 3.37 -11.28
C THR A 95 -2.46 3.83 -9.93
N LEU A 96 -1.63 4.51 -9.14
CA LEU A 96 -2.01 5.04 -7.83
C LEU A 96 -2.66 6.42 -7.95
N LYS A 97 -3.79 6.58 -7.28
CA LYS A 97 -4.43 7.89 -7.07
C LYS A 97 -4.08 8.42 -5.69
N ASN A 98 -3.85 9.72 -5.59
CA ASN A 98 -3.62 10.37 -4.30
C ASN A 98 -4.91 10.41 -3.49
N LEU A 99 -4.85 9.96 -2.25
CA LEU A 99 -5.95 10.07 -1.29
C LEU A 99 -5.71 11.26 -0.35
N MET A 100 -4.52 11.33 0.25
CA MET A 100 -4.17 12.38 1.19
C MET A 100 -2.64 12.50 1.31
N LYS A 101 -2.17 13.72 1.61
CA LYS A 101 -0.79 13.99 2.01
C LYS A 101 -0.79 14.81 3.29
N ILE A 102 0.06 14.42 4.22
CA ILE A 102 0.29 15.12 5.49
C ILE A 102 1.77 15.51 5.51
N LYS A 103 2.05 16.72 5.97
CA LYS A 103 3.41 17.16 6.29
C LYS A 103 3.42 17.60 7.76
N ASP A 104 4.25 16.98 8.55
CA ASP A 104 4.34 17.20 9.99
C ASP A 104 5.78 17.06 10.45
N GLU A 105 6.31 18.10 11.13
CA GLU A 105 7.65 18.12 11.72
C GLU A 105 8.79 17.59 10.82
N GLY A 106 8.74 17.92 9.52
CA GLY A 106 9.73 17.46 8.53
C GLY A 106 9.45 16.09 7.93
N LYS A 107 8.48 15.35 8.44
CA LYS A 107 7.99 14.10 7.85
C LYS A 107 6.92 14.36 6.81
N GLN A 108 6.89 13.52 5.79
CA GLN A 108 5.82 13.51 4.79
C GLN A 108 5.13 12.16 4.82
N ILE A 109 3.81 12.16 4.98
CA ILE A 109 2.99 10.95 4.95
C ILE A 109 2.07 11.05 3.75
N GLY A 110 2.19 10.12 2.82
CA GLY A 110 1.34 10.01 1.63
C GLY A 110 0.44 8.78 1.71
N PHE A 111 -0.85 8.98 1.45
CA PHE A 111 -1.80 7.90 1.26
C PHE A 111 -2.27 7.90 -0.19
N TYR A 112 -2.21 6.75 -0.80
CA TYR A 112 -2.58 6.53 -2.19
C TYR A 112 -3.43 5.27 -2.31
N PHE A 113 -4.15 5.12 -3.40
CA PHE A 113 -4.99 3.95 -3.62
C PHE A 113 -5.05 3.54 -5.09
N ILE A 114 -5.27 2.25 -5.32
CA ILE A 114 -5.68 1.72 -6.61
C ILE A 114 -7.20 1.55 -6.60
N PRO A 115 -7.95 2.16 -7.53
CA PRO A 115 -9.40 2.01 -7.61
C PRO A 115 -9.82 0.54 -7.79
N GLY A 116 -10.95 0.18 -7.18
CA GLY A 116 -11.60 -1.09 -7.34
C GLY A 116 -12.66 -1.10 -8.44
N LYS A 117 -13.66 -1.95 -8.27
CA LYS A 117 -14.75 -2.10 -9.24
C LYS A 117 -15.77 -0.95 -9.20
N THR A 118 -15.87 -0.26 -8.09
CA THR A 118 -16.75 0.90 -7.88
C THR A 118 -15.96 2.04 -7.25
N ASP A 119 -16.51 3.25 -7.28
CA ASP A 119 -15.87 4.44 -6.70
C ASP A 119 -15.72 4.36 -5.18
N GLU A 120 -16.50 3.50 -4.52
CA GLU A 120 -16.44 3.31 -3.08
C GLU A 120 -15.45 2.21 -2.65
N ILE A 121 -15.01 1.36 -3.58
CA ILE A 121 -14.13 0.21 -3.31
C ILE A 121 -12.75 0.47 -3.90
N ILE A 122 -11.72 0.19 -3.12
CA ILE A 122 -10.33 0.20 -3.57
C ILE A 122 -9.75 -1.22 -3.54
N LYS A 123 -8.82 -1.50 -4.45
CA LYS A 123 -8.07 -2.77 -4.52
C LYS A 123 -6.82 -2.76 -3.67
N GLN A 124 -6.26 -1.59 -3.47
CA GLN A 124 -5.04 -1.41 -2.69
C GLN A 124 -5.07 -0.05 -1.99
N LEU A 125 -4.66 -0.04 -0.74
CA LEU A 125 -4.23 1.16 -0.03
C LEU A 125 -2.71 1.11 0.08
N PHE A 126 -2.04 2.17 -0.33
CA PHE A 126 -0.59 2.35 -0.24
C PHE A 126 -0.30 3.55 0.65
N MET A 127 0.55 3.36 1.66
CA MET A 127 1.00 4.43 2.54
C MET A 127 2.52 4.49 2.51
N TYR A 128 3.06 5.70 2.47
CA TYR A 128 4.48 5.95 2.61
C TYR A 128 4.72 7.06 3.63
N VAL A 129 5.63 6.80 4.55
CA VAL A 129 6.18 7.77 5.49
C VAL A 129 7.62 8.04 5.10
N ASP A 130 7.90 9.29 4.72
CA ASP A 130 9.23 9.80 4.46
C ASP A 130 9.66 10.66 5.65
N SER A 131 10.63 10.19 6.40
CA SER A 131 11.19 10.92 7.54
C SER A 131 12.33 11.88 7.15
N GLY A 132 12.70 11.92 5.85
CA GLY A 132 13.86 12.66 5.37
C GLY A 132 15.18 11.91 5.62
N MET A 133 16.22 12.29 4.87
CA MET A 133 17.52 11.59 4.89
C MET A 133 18.36 11.92 6.13
N GLU A 134 18.22 13.12 6.67
CA GLU A 134 18.99 13.62 7.80
C GLU A 134 18.42 13.22 9.16
N ASN A 135 17.18 12.74 9.17
CA ASN A 135 16.51 12.32 10.39
C ASN A 135 16.86 10.86 10.72
N THR A 136 17.01 10.55 12.02
CA THR A 136 17.18 9.17 12.50
C THR A 136 15.89 8.37 12.48
N ASP A 137 14.76 9.03 12.25
CA ASP A 137 13.46 8.38 12.16
C ASP A 137 13.34 7.44 10.95
N GLU A 138 12.38 6.55 11.02
CA GLU A 138 12.18 5.48 10.06
C GLU A 138 11.41 5.94 8.82
N ASN A 139 11.79 5.44 7.64
CA ASN A 139 10.89 5.40 6.49
C ASN A 139 10.04 4.14 6.56
N VAL A 140 8.76 4.30 6.23
CA VAL A 140 7.78 3.21 6.32
C VAL A 140 6.97 3.12 5.04
N VAL A 141 6.84 1.92 4.49
CA VAL A 141 5.89 1.59 3.42
C VAL A 141 4.87 0.60 3.97
N VAL A 142 3.59 0.86 3.74
CA VAL A 142 2.50 -0.07 4.03
C VAL A 142 1.67 -0.29 2.77
N ILE A 143 1.43 -1.54 2.44
CA ILE A 143 0.62 -1.97 1.31
C ILE A 143 -0.49 -2.86 1.84
N ILE A 144 -1.74 -2.45 1.65
CA ILE A 144 -2.91 -3.22 2.06
C ILE A 144 -3.70 -3.56 0.81
N ASN A 145 -3.78 -4.85 0.50
CA ASN A 145 -4.53 -5.37 -0.63
C ASN A 145 -5.87 -5.94 -0.20
N GLY A 146 -6.90 -5.77 -1.03
CA GLY A 146 -8.24 -6.29 -0.76
C GLY A 146 -9.33 -5.51 -1.47
N ASN A 147 -10.58 -5.87 -1.21
CA ASN A 147 -11.75 -5.09 -1.64
C ASN A 147 -12.19 -4.18 -0.48
N ILE A 148 -11.47 -3.07 -0.30
CA ILE A 148 -11.59 -2.22 0.88
C ILE A 148 -12.59 -1.10 0.60
N ASP A 149 -13.63 -0.96 1.44
CA ASP A 149 -14.55 0.17 1.39
C ASP A 149 -13.83 1.44 1.90
N LEU A 150 -13.82 2.49 1.08
CA LEU A 150 -13.23 3.79 1.40
C LEU A 150 -13.72 4.38 2.73
N LYS A 151 -15.01 4.15 3.06
CA LYS A 151 -15.62 4.59 4.32
C LYS A 151 -15.02 3.89 5.56
N GLN A 152 -14.34 2.76 5.37
CA GLN A 152 -13.73 1.99 6.43
C GLN A 152 -12.22 2.24 6.58
N ILE A 153 -11.60 2.97 5.65
CA ILE A 153 -10.14 3.21 5.66
C ILE A 153 -9.70 3.90 6.94
N SER A 154 -10.41 4.93 7.39
CA SER A 154 -10.07 5.62 8.64
C SER A 154 -10.05 4.67 9.84
N LYS A 155 -10.99 3.72 9.88
CA LYS A 155 -11.06 2.71 10.94
C LYS A 155 -9.91 1.71 10.82
N LEU A 156 -9.58 1.30 9.61
CA LEU A 156 -8.47 0.38 9.33
C LEU A 156 -7.14 0.99 9.77
N ILE A 157 -6.85 2.21 9.37
CA ILE A 157 -5.62 2.94 9.72
C ILE A 157 -5.50 3.09 11.24
N ASN A 158 -6.59 3.45 11.93
CA ASN A 158 -6.61 3.57 13.38
C ASN A 158 -6.40 2.23 14.09
N LYS A 159 -7.05 1.15 13.63
CA LYS A 159 -6.93 -0.19 14.22
C LYS A 159 -5.54 -0.79 14.04
N LEU A 160 -4.89 -0.51 12.90
CA LEU A 160 -3.52 -0.93 12.61
C LEU A 160 -2.47 -0.02 13.25
N ASN A 161 -2.90 1.03 13.96
CA ASN A 161 -2.02 2.02 14.61
C ASN A 161 -0.98 2.62 13.64
N LEU A 162 -1.41 2.86 12.41
CA LEU A 162 -0.56 3.42 11.37
C LEU A 162 -0.32 4.92 11.60
N PRO A 163 0.87 5.44 11.26
CA PRO A 163 1.15 6.87 11.35
C PRO A 163 0.12 7.70 10.57
N GLY A 164 -0.34 8.81 11.13
CA GLY A 164 -1.31 9.70 10.48
C GLY A 164 -2.78 9.32 10.69
N GLY A 165 -3.09 8.26 11.46
CA GLY A 165 -4.47 7.85 11.75
C GLY A 165 -5.30 8.93 12.46
N ASP A 166 -4.69 9.72 13.33
CA ASP A 166 -5.38 10.80 14.04
C ASP A 166 -5.76 11.97 13.12
N SER A 167 -4.93 12.30 12.15
CA SER A 167 -5.20 13.36 11.16
C SER A 167 -6.38 13.02 10.23
N LEU A 168 -6.73 11.74 10.08
CA LEU A 168 -7.90 11.31 9.30
C LEU A 168 -9.22 11.51 10.03
N LYS A 169 -9.21 11.51 11.38
CA LYS A 169 -10.41 11.73 12.20
C LYS A 169 -10.97 13.15 12.04
N GLU A 170 -10.12 14.14 11.82
CA GLU A 170 -10.55 15.54 11.70
C GLU A 170 -11.22 15.86 10.36
N LYS A 171 -10.92 15.12 9.30
CA LYS A 171 -11.45 15.38 7.95
C LYS A 171 -12.72 14.61 7.60
N THR A 172 -13.15 13.67 8.45
CA THR A 172 -14.34 12.82 8.21
C THR A 172 -15.53 13.22 9.10
N LYS A 173 -15.49 14.39 9.75
CA LYS A 173 -16.64 14.99 10.46
C LYS A 173 -17.44 15.95 9.55
#